data_14b22237d979924a0da3c1349ab48a4d
#
_entry.id   14b22237d979924a0da3c1349ab48a4d
#
_cell.length_a   1.000
_cell.length_b   1.000
_cell.length_c   1.000
_cell.angle_alpha   90.00
_cell.angle_beta   90.00
_cell.angle_gamma   90.00
#
_symmetry.space_group_name_H-M   'P 1'
#
loop_
_entity.id
_entity.type
_entity.pdbx_description
1 polymer ?
#
loop_
_entity_poly.entity_id
_entity_poly.type
_entity_poly.pdbx_seq_one_letter_code
_entity_poly.pdbx_strand_id
1 'polypeptide(L)'
;MNTDIKLVALDLDRTTLNSESHLSEVNRQALIDAISNGVHVCIASGRAFDTLPEDVISVPGIEYAITSNGAAIYRIAGKECLKSYVLTPESVKTILKLTENDIVTYEAFIKGQAFASTEYTAHPEKYGATEHSLNYVKKTRILKDDIVSFILEHCHELDSIDIVVGDDELKKNIMDRIRNATDEVYMTSSISQLLEISYKDAGKKSGVKFLTEYLGLSRENVAAFGDADNDTDMIEYAGIGIAMENAAPHLKEIADHVTLHHDKDGVAYAFRNILNIC
;
A
#
# COMPACT_ATOMS: atom_id res chain seq x y z
N MET A 1 -9.37 23.25 15.99
CA MET A 1 -10.56 22.38 16.16
C MET A 1 -10.10 21.17 16.94
N ASN A 2 -10.81 20.80 18.02
CA ASN A 2 -10.45 19.61 18.78
C ASN A 2 -11.07 18.41 18.05
N THR A 3 -10.39 17.88 17.05
CA THR A 3 -10.83 16.68 16.33
C THR A 3 -10.51 15.48 17.21
N ASP A 4 -11.54 14.75 17.63
CA ASP A 4 -11.43 13.55 18.43
C ASP A 4 -11.00 12.37 17.54
N ILE A 5 -9.68 12.28 17.24
CA ILE A 5 -9.12 11.21 16.40
C ILE A 5 -9.22 9.88 17.15
N LYS A 6 -9.84 8.91 16.50
CA LYS A 6 -10.05 7.53 17.01
C LYS A 6 -9.44 6.46 16.13
N LEU A 7 -9.14 6.76 14.85
CA LEU A 7 -8.49 5.86 13.93
C LEU A 7 -7.34 6.59 13.24
N VAL A 8 -6.17 5.99 13.23
CA VAL A 8 -5.02 6.45 12.44
C VAL A 8 -4.66 5.38 11.42
N ALA A 9 -4.65 5.77 10.14
CA ALA A 9 -4.19 4.95 9.03
C ALA A 9 -2.77 5.36 8.64
N LEU A 10 -1.84 4.43 8.69
CA LEU A 10 -0.41 4.66 8.46
C LEU A 10 0.06 3.91 7.22
N ASP A 11 0.53 4.63 6.22
CA ASP A 11 1.40 4.02 5.23
C ASP A 11 2.72 3.55 5.88
N LEU A 12 3.41 2.60 5.25
CA LEU A 12 4.63 2.00 5.77
C LEU A 12 5.90 2.61 5.17
N ASP A 13 6.12 2.35 3.90
CA ASP A 13 7.39 2.62 3.25
C ASP A 13 7.60 4.14 3.09
N ARG A 14 8.70 4.68 3.64
CA ARG A 14 8.99 6.12 3.65
C ARG A 14 7.97 7.01 4.38
N THR A 15 7.10 6.39 5.18
CA THR A 15 6.13 7.05 6.07
C THR A 15 6.37 6.64 7.52
N THR A 16 6.02 5.42 7.88
CA THR A 16 6.21 4.86 9.23
C THR A 16 7.59 4.24 9.42
N LEU A 17 8.13 3.66 8.34
CA LEU A 17 9.45 3.05 8.29
C LEU A 17 10.52 4.07 7.84
N ASN A 18 11.70 3.96 8.41
CA ASN A 18 12.88 4.74 8.02
C ASN A 18 13.52 4.23 6.71
N SER A 19 14.56 4.89 6.23
CA SER A 19 15.29 4.53 5.01
C SER A 19 15.92 3.14 5.03
N GLU A 20 16.07 2.52 6.21
CA GLU A 20 16.52 1.14 6.39
C GLU A 20 15.37 0.13 6.43
N SER A 21 14.12 0.58 6.19
CA SER A 21 12.87 -0.20 6.27
C SER A 21 12.59 -0.75 7.67
N HIS A 22 12.95 -0.01 8.71
CA HIS A 22 12.70 -0.35 10.12
C HIS A 22 11.80 0.67 10.81
N LEU A 23 10.99 0.18 11.75
CA LEU A 23 10.25 1.03 12.68
C LEU A 23 11.22 1.57 13.75
N SER A 24 11.34 2.90 13.85
CA SER A 24 12.16 3.51 14.91
C SER A 24 11.53 3.30 16.29
N GLU A 25 12.34 3.27 17.33
CA GLU A 25 11.84 3.14 18.70
C GLU A 25 10.97 4.34 19.10
N VAL A 26 11.26 5.52 18.56
CA VAL A 26 10.49 6.76 18.83
C VAL A 26 9.08 6.67 18.21
N ASN A 27 8.98 6.21 16.96
CA ASN A 27 7.69 5.95 16.31
C ASN A 27 6.96 4.81 17.02
N ARG A 28 7.66 3.70 17.34
CA ARG A 28 7.08 2.57 18.06
C ARG A 28 6.42 2.99 19.38
N GLN A 29 7.12 3.78 20.19
CA GLN A 29 6.58 4.25 21.46
C GLN A 29 5.36 5.16 21.27
N ALA A 30 5.40 6.05 20.27
CA ALA A 30 4.25 6.92 19.95
C ALA A 30 3.01 6.11 19.52
N LEU A 31 3.19 5.02 18.75
CA LEU A 31 2.08 4.11 18.40
C LEU A 31 1.48 3.48 19.67
N ILE A 32 2.32 2.97 20.58
CA ILE A 32 1.88 2.37 21.84
C ILE A 32 1.14 3.39 22.73
N ASP A 33 1.65 4.61 22.83
CA ASP A 33 1.03 5.68 23.62
C ASP A 33 -0.35 6.05 23.05
N ALA A 34 -0.49 6.24 21.72
CA ALA A 34 -1.76 6.53 21.09
C ALA A 34 -2.78 5.41 21.27
N ILE A 35 -2.36 4.15 21.10
CA ILE A 35 -3.21 2.97 21.32
C ILE A 35 -3.67 2.91 22.78
N SER A 36 -2.77 3.18 23.73
CA SER A 36 -3.10 3.21 25.17
C SER A 36 -4.11 4.31 25.51
N ASN A 37 -4.16 5.37 24.72
CA ASN A 37 -5.16 6.45 24.83
C ASN A 37 -6.47 6.15 24.06
N GLY A 38 -6.65 4.92 23.58
CA GLY A 38 -7.88 4.45 22.93
C GLY A 38 -7.99 4.81 21.44
N VAL A 39 -6.88 5.09 20.78
CA VAL A 39 -6.83 5.32 19.32
C VAL A 39 -6.54 4.00 18.62
N HIS A 40 -7.37 3.61 17.65
CA HIS A 40 -7.07 2.49 16.76
C HIS A 40 -5.97 2.91 15.77
N VAL A 41 -4.96 2.07 15.61
CA VAL A 41 -3.92 2.26 14.59
C VAL A 41 -4.01 1.11 13.60
N CYS A 42 -4.14 1.43 12.32
CA CYS A 42 -4.11 0.46 11.23
C CYS A 42 -2.99 0.76 10.22
N ILE A 43 -2.46 -0.28 9.64
CA ILE A 43 -1.50 -0.20 8.53
C ILE A 43 -2.27 -0.07 7.22
N ALA A 44 -1.79 0.77 6.28
CA ALA A 44 -2.35 0.94 4.93
C ALA A 44 -1.21 0.89 3.90
N SER A 45 -0.94 -0.27 3.32
CA SER A 45 0.25 -0.52 2.50
C SER A 45 -0.07 -1.19 1.17
N GLY A 46 0.81 -1.00 0.16
CA GLY A 46 0.84 -1.80 -1.07
C GLY A 46 1.35 -3.23 -0.85
N ARG A 47 1.97 -3.50 0.29
CA ARG A 47 2.50 -4.83 0.60
C ARG A 47 1.39 -5.87 0.76
N ALA A 48 1.69 -7.14 0.39
CA ALA A 48 0.86 -8.27 0.77
C ALA A 48 0.95 -8.53 2.28
N PHE A 49 -0.05 -9.18 2.87
CA PHE A 49 -0.09 -9.43 4.31
C PHE A 49 1.16 -10.16 4.83
N ASP A 50 1.59 -11.24 4.15
CA ASP A 50 2.73 -12.06 4.56
C ASP A 50 4.09 -11.35 4.37
N THR A 51 4.09 -10.14 3.78
CA THR A 51 5.27 -9.32 3.59
C THR A 51 5.31 -8.06 4.48
N LEU A 52 4.33 -7.94 5.39
CA LEU A 52 4.32 -6.87 6.38
C LEU A 52 5.49 -7.04 7.35
N PRO A 53 6.17 -5.94 7.74
CA PRO A 53 7.31 -6.01 8.65
C PRO A 53 6.89 -6.46 10.06
N GLU A 54 7.60 -7.46 10.59
CA GLU A 54 7.33 -8.02 11.92
C GLU A 54 7.48 -6.97 13.03
N ASP A 55 8.43 -6.05 12.93
CA ASP A 55 8.63 -4.97 13.88
C ASP A 55 7.45 -3.99 13.97
N VAL A 56 6.62 -3.92 12.93
CA VAL A 56 5.38 -3.14 12.92
C VAL A 56 4.20 -3.96 13.44
N ILE A 57 3.95 -5.13 12.84
CA ILE A 57 2.75 -5.92 13.19
C ILE A 57 2.80 -6.52 14.60
N SER A 58 4.00 -6.59 15.20
CA SER A 58 4.20 -6.99 16.60
C SER A 58 4.00 -5.86 17.63
N VAL A 59 3.76 -4.61 17.18
CA VAL A 59 3.44 -3.52 18.12
C VAL A 59 2.11 -3.85 18.82
N PRO A 60 2.08 -3.90 20.15
CA PRO A 60 0.87 -4.24 20.89
C PRO A 60 -0.29 -3.28 20.57
N GLY A 61 -1.40 -3.83 20.09
CA GLY A 61 -2.63 -3.08 19.80
C GLY A 61 -2.76 -2.60 18.35
N ILE A 62 -1.81 -2.86 17.47
CA ILE A 62 -2.05 -2.77 16.02
C ILE A 62 -2.88 -3.99 15.63
N GLU A 63 -4.16 -3.78 15.33
CA GLU A 63 -5.12 -4.86 15.10
C GLU A 63 -5.44 -5.09 13.64
N TYR A 64 -5.31 -4.08 12.77
CA TYR A 64 -5.78 -4.11 11.38
C TYR A 64 -4.69 -3.73 10.39
N ALA A 65 -4.73 -4.38 9.23
CA ALA A 65 -3.90 -4.06 8.09
C ALA A 65 -4.74 -3.99 6.80
N ILE A 66 -4.61 -2.89 6.10
CA ILE A 66 -5.07 -2.67 4.73
C ILE A 66 -3.86 -2.99 3.84
N THR A 67 -3.98 -4.00 2.98
CA THR A 67 -2.88 -4.56 2.19
C THR A 67 -3.18 -4.49 0.69
N SER A 68 -2.16 -4.68 -0.15
CA SER A 68 -2.29 -4.63 -1.61
C SER A 68 -3.07 -3.38 -2.07
N ASN A 69 -2.68 -2.20 -1.55
CA ASN A 69 -3.35 -0.92 -1.80
C ASN A 69 -4.87 -0.95 -1.57
N GLY A 70 -5.33 -1.62 -0.51
CA GLY A 70 -6.74 -1.68 -0.17
C GLY A 70 -7.52 -2.82 -0.82
N ALA A 71 -6.87 -3.67 -1.62
CA ALA A 71 -7.52 -4.84 -2.19
C ALA A 71 -7.91 -5.89 -1.14
N ALA A 72 -7.18 -5.95 -0.01
CA ALA A 72 -7.55 -6.81 1.09
C ALA A 72 -7.36 -6.13 2.47
N ILE A 73 -8.30 -6.35 3.37
CA ILE A 73 -8.29 -5.81 4.73
C ILE A 73 -8.32 -6.98 5.71
N TYR A 74 -7.36 -7.00 6.61
CA TYR A 74 -7.17 -8.08 7.58
C TYR A 74 -7.28 -7.60 9.01
N ARG A 75 -7.84 -8.46 9.86
CA ARG A 75 -7.48 -8.48 11.28
C ARG A 75 -6.17 -9.27 11.38
N ILE A 76 -5.14 -8.67 12.00
CA ILE A 76 -3.80 -9.25 12.07
C ILE A 76 -3.81 -10.55 12.87
N ALA A 77 -4.49 -10.54 14.02
CA ALA A 77 -4.65 -11.75 14.83
C ALA A 77 -5.40 -12.84 14.04
N GLY A 78 -4.72 -13.95 13.80
CA GLY A 78 -5.26 -15.08 13.06
C GLY A 78 -5.31 -14.89 11.54
N LYS A 79 -4.78 -13.81 10.98
CA LYS A 79 -4.80 -13.48 9.54
C LYS A 79 -6.22 -13.57 8.96
N GLU A 80 -7.19 -13.00 9.68
CA GLU A 80 -8.59 -13.02 9.24
C GLU A 80 -8.84 -11.95 8.18
N CYS A 81 -9.18 -12.36 6.96
CA CYS A 81 -9.58 -11.43 5.90
C CYS A 81 -11.00 -10.93 6.17
N LEU A 82 -11.14 -9.66 6.53
CA LEU A 82 -12.43 -9.01 6.81
C LEU A 82 -13.13 -8.56 5.53
N LYS A 83 -12.36 -8.17 4.51
CA LYS A 83 -12.84 -7.69 3.21
C LYS A 83 -11.79 -7.94 2.14
N SER A 84 -12.21 -8.35 0.96
CA SER A 84 -11.36 -8.45 -0.22
C SER A 84 -12.07 -7.90 -1.44
N TYR A 85 -11.31 -7.26 -2.34
CA TYR A 85 -11.71 -6.76 -3.65
C TYR A 85 -10.86 -7.49 -4.70
N VAL A 86 -11.43 -8.52 -5.32
CA VAL A 86 -10.72 -9.39 -6.27
C VAL A 86 -10.86 -8.84 -7.69
N LEU A 87 -9.78 -8.84 -8.46
CA LEU A 87 -9.80 -8.50 -9.89
C LEU A 87 -10.75 -9.43 -10.65
N THR A 88 -11.48 -8.88 -11.63
CA THR A 88 -12.30 -9.72 -12.51
C THR A 88 -11.41 -10.52 -13.47
N PRO A 89 -11.76 -11.76 -13.83
CA PRO A 89 -11.00 -12.54 -14.81
C PRO A 89 -10.86 -11.85 -16.16
N GLU A 90 -11.85 -11.06 -16.55
CA GLU A 90 -11.83 -10.24 -17.78
C GLU A 90 -10.76 -9.16 -17.69
N SER A 91 -10.67 -8.44 -16.57
CA SER A 91 -9.64 -7.41 -16.35
C SER A 91 -8.25 -8.04 -16.38
N VAL A 92 -8.05 -9.17 -15.69
CA VAL A 92 -6.78 -9.90 -15.69
C VAL A 92 -6.33 -10.26 -17.11
N LYS A 93 -7.20 -10.89 -17.89
CA LYS A 93 -6.91 -11.27 -19.29
C LYS A 93 -6.65 -10.04 -20.17
N THR A 94 -7.40 -8.97 -19.97
CA THR A 94 -7.22 -7.70 -20.69
C THR A 94 -5.84 -7.10 -20.41
N ILE A 95 -5.44 -7.03 -19.13
CA ILE A 95 -4.13 -6.51 -18.72
C ILE A 95 -3.00 -7.32 -19.39
N LEU A 96 -3.02 -8.65 -19.24
CA LEU A 96 -2.00 -9.52 -19.81
C LEU A 96 -1.93 -9.42 -21.34
N LYS A 97 -3.09 -9.35 -22.02
CA LYS A 97 -3.17 -9.21 -23.47
C LYS A 97 -2.61 -7.87 -23.96
N LEU A 98 -2.90 -6.80 -23.25
CA LEU A 98 -2.42 -5.46 -23.60
C LEU A 98 -0.90 -5.31 -23.45
N THR A 99 -0.29 -6.11 -22.58
CA THR A 99 1.13 -6.00 -22.25
C THR A 99 1.99 -7.16 -22.77
N GLU A 100 1.42 -8.10 -23.56
CA GLU A 100 2.08 -9.33 -24.02
C GLU A 100 3.34 -9.09 -24.89
N ASN A 101 3.45 -7.92 -25.53
CA ASN A 101 4.57 -7.57 -26.41
C ASN A 101 5.51 -6.52 -25.78
N ASP A 102 5.27 -6.12 -24.53
CA ASP A 102 6.08 -5.13 -23.84
C ASP A 102 7.21 -5.80 -23.04
N ILE A 103 8.28 -5.04 -22.76
CA ILE A 103 9.35 -5.49 -21.86
C ILE A 103 8.91 -5.23 -20.43
N VAL A 104 8.07 -6.11 -19.91
CA VAL A 104 7.53 -6.06 -18.55
C VAL A 104 7.57 -7.44 -17.90
N THR A 105 7.48 -7.45 -16.58
CA THR A 105 7.18 -8.66 -15.81
C THR A 105 6.09 -8.37 -14.78
N TYR A 106 5.64 -9.39 -14.06
CA TYR A 106 4.50 -9.26 -13.16
C TYR A 106 4.85 -9.74 -11.77
N GLU A 107 4.22 -9.09 -10.79
CA GLU A 107 3.99 -9.66 -9.46
C GLU A 107 2.49 -9.89 -9.29
N ALA A 108 2.12 -10.93 -8.57
CA ALA A 108 0.72 -11.28 -8.30
C ALA A 108 0.50 -11.40 -6.80
N PHE A 109 -0.66 -10.93 -6.34
CA PHE A 109 -1.00 -10.95 -4.92
C PHE A 109 -2.30 -11.73 -4.73
N ILE A 110 -2.25 -12.76 -3.87
CA ILE A 110 -3.37 -13.67 -3.65
C ILE A 110 -3.45 -14.00 -2.15
N LYS A 111 -4.56 -13.68 -1.50
CA LYS A 111 -4.86 -14.04 -0.10
C LYS A 111 -3.71 -13.71 0.86
N GLY A 112 -3.11 -12.54 0.64
CA GLY A 112 -2.01 -12.03 1.44
C GLY A 112 -0.63 -12.56 1.10
N GLN A 113 -0.48 -13.42 0.09
CA GLN A 113 0.80 -13.89 -0.43
C GLN A 113 1.20 -13.09 -1.68
N ALA A 114 2.50 -12.96 -1.90
CA ALA A 114 3.06 -12.28 -3.06
C ALA A 114 3.93 -13.23 -3.90
N PHE A 115 3.75 -13.17 -5.21
CA PHE A 115 4.41 -14.02 -6.20
C PHE A 115 5.12 -13.16 -7.23
N ALA A 116 6.26 -13.61 -7.75
CA ALA A 116 7.02 -12.95 -8.81
C ALA A 116 7.63 -13.95 -9.79
N SER A 117 8.05 -13.46 -10.96
CA SER A 117 8.76 -14.28 -11.95
C SER A 117 10.17 -14.63 -11.51
N THR A 118 10.60 -15.89 -11.74
CA THR A 118 12.02 -16.28 -11.62
C THR A 118 12.90 -15.46 -12.55
N GLU A 119 12.43 -15.12 -13.75
CA GLU A 119 13.15 -14.28 -14.72
C GLU A 119 13.39 -12.87 -14.16
N TYR A 120 12.44 -12.30 -13.43
CA TYR A 120 12.61 -10.99 -12.78
C TYR A 120 13.81 -10.97 -11.84
N THR A 121 13.97 -12.04 -11.05
CA THR A 121 15.09 -12.14 -10.09
C THR A 121 16.41 -12.52 -10.74
N ALA A 122 16.38 -13.12 -11.93
CA ALA A 122 17.57 -13.50 -12.71
C ALA A 122 18.09 -12.34 -13.58
N HIS A 123 17.20 -11.50 -14.09
CA HIS A 123 17.49 -10.41 -15.03
C HIS A 123 16.81 -9.10 -14.61
N PRO A 124 17.08 -8.59 -13.38
CA PRO A 124 16.42 -7.42 -12.83
C PRO A 124 16.67 -6.14 -13.65
N GLU A 125 17.81 -6.04 -14.31
CA GLU A 125 18.19 -4.92 -15.17
C GLU A 125 17.23 -4.71 -16.35
N LYS A 126 16.60 -5.77 -16.85
CA LYS A 126 15.58 -5.68 -17.90
C LYS A 126 14.37 -4.85 -17.50
N TYR A 127 14.07 -4.83 -16.20
CA TYR A 127 12.84 -4.27 -15.65
C TYR A 127 13.11 -3.04 -14.76
N GLY A 128 14.32 -2.49 -14.84
CA GLY A 128 14.70 -1.29 -14.09
C GLY A 128 14.80 -1.49 -12.57
N ALA A 129 14.95 -2.74 -12.11
CA ALA A 129 15.06 -3.03 -10.69
C ALA A 129 16.39 -2.55 -10.12
N THR A 130 16.31 -1.93 -8.94
CA THR A 130 17.49 -1.61 -8.13
C THR A 130 17.93 -2.82 -7.30
N GLU A 131 19.17 -2.81 -6.80
CA GLU A 131 19.65 -3.86 -5.89
C GLU A 131 18.75 -3.97 -4.62
N HIS A 132 18.29 -2.83 -4.12
CA HIS A 132 17.38 -2.79 -2.96
C HIS A 132 16.04 -3.47 -3.25
N SER A 133 15.38 -3.12 -4.35
CA SER A 133 14.11 -3.73 -4.74
C SER A 133 14.25 -5.22 -5.04
N LEU A 134 15.35 -5.63 -5.68
CA LEU A 134 15.63 -7.03 -5.96
C LEU A 134 15.79 -7.88 -4.69
N ASN A 135 16.54 -7.34 -3.70
CA ASN A 135 16.72 -8.03 -2.41
C ASN A 135 15.40 -8.18 -1.67
N TYR A 136 14.54 -7.16 -1.73
CA TYR A 136 13.19 -7.23 -1.17
C TYR A 136 12.33 -8.30 -1.86
N VAL A 137 12.30 -8.32 -3.20
CA VAL A 137 11.56 -9.33 -3.98
C VAL A 137 12.04 -10.74 -3.65
N LYS A 138 13.35 -11.00 -3.68
CA LYS A 138 13.92 -12.31 -3.35
C LYS A 138 13.58 -12.79 -1.95
N LYS A 139 13.44 -11.88 -1.00
CA LYS A 139 13.13 -12.19 0.41
C LYS A 139 11.64 -12.46 0.64
N THR A 140 10.77 -11.82 -0.14
CA THR A 140 9.34 -11.72 0.18
C THR A 140 8.41 -12.39 -0.85
N ARG A 141 8.89 -12.72 -2.06
CA ARG A 141 8.06 -13.30 -3.12
C ARG A 141 8.26 -14.81 -3.24
N ILE A 142 7.18 -15.52 -3.52
CA ILE A 142 7.20 -16.91 -3.97
C ILE A 142 7.44 -16.90 -5.47
N LEU A 143 8.57 -17.47 -5.91
CA LEU A 143 8.96 -17.41 -7.32
C LEU A 143 8.18 -18.43 -8.18
N LYS A 144 7.83 -18.01 -9.39
CA LYS A 144 7.16 -18.80 -10.43
C LYS A 144 7.94 -18.74 -11.74
N ASP A 145 8.19 -19.89 -12.36
CA ASP A 145 8.90 -19.96 -13.65
C ASP A 145 8.07 -19.34 -14.77
N ASP A 146 6.75 -19.56 -14.76
CA ASP A 146 5.80 -18.94 -15.65
C ASP A 146 4.74 -18.16 -14.85
N ILE A 147 5.06 -16.92 -14.55
CA ILE A 147 4.16 -16.03 -13.79
C ILE A 147 2.87 -15.72 -14.55
N VAL A 148 2.91 -15.68 -15.89
CA VAL A 148 1.72 -15.37 -16.70
C VAL A 148 0.71 -16.52 -16.65
N SER A 149 1.17 -17.76 -16.84
CA SER A 149 0.32 -18.93 -16.68
C SER A 149 -0.23 -19.02 -15.24
N PHE A 150 0.60 -18.76 -14.23
CA PHE A 150 0.16 -18.72 -12.85
C PHE A 150 -0.96 -17.70 -12.61
N ILE A 151 -0.81 -16.46 -13.12
CA ILE A 151 -1.84 -15.41 -13.04
C ILE A 151 -3.14 -15.84 -13.72
N LEU A 152 -3.05 -16.47 -14.91
CA LEU A 152 -4.22 -16.95 -15.65
C LEU A 152 -4.96 -18.08 -14.91
N GLU A 153 -4.24 -19.01 -14.30
CA GLU A 153 -4.82 -20.08 -13.48
C GLU A 153 -5.56 -19.55 -12.24
N HIS A 154 -5.07 -18.45 -11.67
CA HIS A 154 -5.60 -17.81 -10.47
C HIS A 154 -6.42 -16.54 -10.74
N CYS A 155 -6.84 -16.30 -12.00
CA CYS A 155 -7.44 -15.03 -12.42
C CYS A 155 -8.75 -14.64 -11.70
N HIS A 156 -9.33 -15.53 -10.91
CA HIS A 156 -10.56 -15.31 -10.13
C HIS A 156 -10.32 -15.08 -8.63
N GLU A 157 -9.05 -14.99 -8.20
CA GLU A 157 -8.70 -14.83 -6.77
C GLU A 157 -7.54 -13.85 -6.52
N LEU A 158 -7.17 -13.04 -7.52
CA LEU A 158 -6.11 -12.04 -7.43
C LEU A 158 -6.58 -10.80 -6.67
N ASP A 159 -5.91 -10.47 -5.58
CA ASP A 159 -6.09 -9.20 -4.87
C ASP A 159 -5.55 -8.05 -5.74
N SER A 160 -4.36 -8.22 -6.33
CA SER A 160 -3.76 -7.27 -7.27
C SER A 160 -2.76 -7.93 -8.22
N ILE A 161 -2.42 -7.21 -9.28
CA ILE A 161 -1.30 -7.48 -10.19
C ILE A 161 -0.47 -6.22 -10.25
N ASP A 162 0.85 -6.36 -10.06
CA ASP A 162 1.78 -5.28 -10.32
C ASP A 162 2.53 -5.57 -11.61
N ILE A 163 2.59 -4.58 -12.51
CA ILE A 163 3.43 -4.61 -13.69
C ILE A 163 4.75 -3.92 -13.34
N VAL A 164 5.85 -4.67 -13.44
CA VAL A 164 7.20 -4.14 -13.26
C VAL A 164 7.71 -3.66 -14.61
N VAL A 165 7.98 -2.38 -14.72
CA VAL A 165 8.37 -1.71 -15.97
C VAL A 165 9.45 -0.67 -15.67
N GLY A 166 10.62 -0.81 -16.31
CA GLY A 166 11.78 0.07 -16.07
C GLY A 166 11.78 1.37 -16.86
N ASP A 167 10.80 1.59 -17.72
CA ASP A 167 10.68 2.75 -18.60
C ASP A 167 9.41 3.54 -18.29
N ASP A 168 9.57 4.81 -17.91
CA ASP A 168 8.45 5.66 -17.50
C ASP A 168 7.48 5.99 -18.65
N GLU A 169 7.97 6.12 -19.89
CA GLU A 169 7.11 6.37 -21.06
C GLU A 169 6.29 5.12 -21.39
N LEU A 170 6.91 3.94 -21.33
CA LEU A 170 6.22 2.67 -21.51
C LEU A 170 5.17 2.48 -20.42
N LYS A 171 5.51 2.74 -19.13
CA LYS A 171 4.56 2.68 -18.02
C LYS A 171 3.33 3.54 -18.27
N LYS A 172 3.54 4.81 -18.65
CA LYS A 172 2.45 5.73 -18.98
C LYS A 172 1.59 5.22 -20.14
N ASN A 173 2.24 4.72 -21.20
CA ASN A 173 1.54 4.13 -22.35
C ASN A 173 0.69 2.91 -21.94
N ILE A 174 1.23 2.03 -21.08
CA ILE A 174 0.49 0.87 -20.55
C ILE A 174 -0.73 1.34 -19.73
N MET A 175 -0.56 2.31 -18.84
CA MET A 175 -1.67 2.89 -18.07
C MET A 175 -2.77 3.42 -18.98
N ASP A 176 -2.43 4.16 -20.04
CA ASP A 176 -3.41 4.72 -20.97
C ASP A 176 -4.11 3.62 -21.77
N ARG A 177 -3.41 2.57 -22.21
CA ARG A 177 -4.01 1.41 -22.89
C ARG A 177 -5.01 0.68 -21.98
N ILE A 178 -4.64 0.43 -20.72
CA ILE A 178 -5.51 -0.24 -19.75
C ILE A 178 -6.73 0.64 -19.46
N ARG A 179 -6.54 1.94 -19.19
CA ARG A 179 -7.63 2.90 -18.93
C ARG A 179 -8.63 3.00 -20.07
N ASN A 180 -8.17 2.89 -21.32
CA ASN A 180 -9.03 2.90 -22.50
C ASN A 180 -9.76 1.57 -22.74
N ALA A 181 -9.28 0.47 -22.18
CA ALA A 181 -9.82 -0.87 -22.41
C ALA A 181 -10.81 -1.32 -21.31
N THR A 182 -10.68 -0.81 -20.07
CA THR A 182 -11.53 -1.19 -18.95
C THR A 182 -11.63 -0.08 -17.90
N ASP A 183 -12.81 0.05 -17.29
CA ASP A 183 -13.08 0.89 -16.12
C ASP A 183 -13.20 0.06 -14.82
N GLU A 184 -12.92 -1.25 -14.90
CA GLU A 184 -13.04 -2.20 -13.78
C GLU A 184 -11.78 -2.27 -12.90
N VAL A 185 -10.78 -1.40 -13.13
CA VAL A 185 -9.51 -1.42 -12.38
C VAL A 185 -9.18 -0.07 -11.77
N TYR A 186 -8.60 -0.13 -10.59
CA TYR A 186 -7.88 0.97 -9.93
C TYR A 186 -6.39 0.81 -10.20
N MET A 187 -5.74 1.86 -10.64
CA MET A 187 -4.30 1.88 -10.95
C MET A 187 -3.60 2.95 -10.14
N THR A 188 -2.50 2.58 -9.49
CA THR A 188 -1.66 3.48 -8.71
C THR A 188 -0.18 3.14 -8.87
N SER A 189 0.68 3.86 -8.18
CA SER A 189 2.13 3.65 -8.19
C SER A 189 2.72 4.10 -6.86
N SER A 190 3.44 3.22 -6.18
CA SER A 190 4.21 3.55 -4.97
C SER A 190 5.66 3.90 -5.29
N ILE A 191 6.21 3.31 -6.36
CA ILE A 191 7.56 3.59 -6.86
C ILE A 191 7.58 3.65 -8.39
N SER A 192 8.59 4.32 -8.97
CA SER A 192 8.64 4.60 -10.41
C SER A 192 8.49 3.36 -11.29
N GLN A 193 9.08 2.24 -10.93
CA GLN A 193 9.06 1.02 -11.74
C GLN A 193 7.82 0.12 -11.56
N LEU A 194 6.87 0.47 -10.68
CA LEU A 194 5.65 -0.32 -10.47
C LEU A 194 4.42 0.39 -11.01
N LEU A 195 3.58 -0.37 -11.69
CA LEU A 195 2.19 -0.05 -11.96
C LEU A 195 1.34 -1.08 -11.21
N GLU A 196 0.72 -0.63 -10.13
CA GLU A 196 -0.04 -1.45 -9.19
C GLU A 196 -1.51 -1.42 -9.58
N ILE A 197 -2.11 -2.58 -9.85
CA ILE A 197 -3.46 -2.71 -10.42
C ILE A 197 -4.31 -3.62 -9.54
N SER A 198 -5.42 -3.10 -9.06
CA SER A 198 -6.41 -3.83 -8.28
C SER A 198 -7.82 -3.58 -8.82
N TYR A 199 -8.84 -4.19 -8.20
CA TYR A 199 -10.23 -3.96 -8.58
C TYR A 199 -10.62 -2.48 -8.37
N LYS A 200 -11.51 -1.95 -9.20
CA LYS A 200 -11.89 -0.52 -9.23
C LYS A 200 -12.33 0.07 -7.89
N ASP A 201 -12.95 -0.76 -7.03
CA ASP A 201 -13.41 -0.33 -5.71
C ASP A 201 -12.35 -0.53 -4.61
N ALA A 202 -11.15 -1.02 -4.95
CA ALA A 202 -10.01 -1.03 -4.06
C ALA A 202 -9.44 0.40 -3.88
N GLY A 203 -8.29 0.52 -3.26
CA GLY A 203 -7.66 1.79 -2.90
C GLY A 203 -7.49 1.88 -1.39
N LYS A 204 -6.44 2.55 -0.92
CA LYS A 204 -6.22 2.72 0.52
C LYS A 204 -7.39 3.42 1.20
N LYS A 205 -8.00 4.38 0.53
CA LYS A 205 -9.26 5.03 0.95
C LYS A 205 -10.37 4.04 1.24
N SER A 206 -10.61 3.09 0.34
CA SER A 206 -11.69 2.10 0.50
C SER A 206 -11.46 1.23 1.73
N GLY A 207 -10.21 0.85 1.99
CA GLY A 207 -9.82 0.13 3.20
C GLY A 207 -10.02 0.95 4.48
N VAL A 208 -9.59 2.20 4.47
CA VAL A 208 -9.78 3.13 5.61
C VAL A 208 -11.27 3.38 5.85
N LYS A 209 -12.04 3.62 4.80
CA LYS A 209 -13.50 3.78 4.90
C LYS A 209 -14.17 2.55 5.49
N PHE A 210 -13.81 1.35 4.99
CA PHE A 210 -14.34 0.10 5.54
C PHE A 210 -14.05 -0.03 7.05
N LEU A 211 -12.81 0.22 7.49
CA LEU A 211 -12.47 0.15 8.92
C LEU A 211 -13.17 1.24 9.74
N THR A 212 -13.33 2.44 9.19
CA THR A 212 -14.08 3.53 9.84
C THR A 212 -15.52 3.08 10.15
N GLU A 213 -16.20 2.52 9.14
CA GLU A 213 -17.58 2.00 9.28
C GLU A 213 -17.64 0.77 10.21
N TYR A 214 -16.68 -0.15 10.08
CA TYR A 214 -16.57 -1.37 10.88
C TYR A 214 -16.40 -1.08 12.38
N LEU A 215 -15.67 -0.02 12.72
CA LEU A 215 -15.44 0.45 14.09
C LEU A 215 -16.55 1.39 14.61
N GLY A 216 -17.57 1.68 13.79
CA GLY A 216 -18.66 2.60 14.16
C GLY A 216 -18.21 4.06 14.29
N LEU A 217 -17.16 4.45 13.56
CA LEU A 217 -16.58 5.79 13.55
C LEU A 217 -17.11 6.61 12.36
N SER A 218 -16.82 7.91 12.38
CA SER A 218 -17.03 8.81 11.24
C SER A 218 -15.71 9.26 10.64
N ARG A 219 -15.76 9.79 9.42
CA ARG A 219 -14.59 10.30 8.69
C ARG A 219 -13.78 11.31 9.52
N GLU A 220 -14.47 12.15 10.28
CA GLU A 220 -13.87 13.21 11.11
C GLU A 220 -13.01 12.63 12.26
N ASN A 221 -13.22 11.35 12.61
CA ASN A 221 -12.42 10.66 13.61
C ASN A 221 -11.14 10.01 13.03
N VAL A 222 -10.86 10.20 11.74
CA VAL A 222 -9.77 9.54 11.03
C VAL A 222 -8.63 10.51 10.76
N ALA A 223 -7.39 10.10 11.09
CA ALA A 223 -6.18 10.71 10.53
C ALA A 223 -5.48 9.71 9.60
N ALA A 224 -4.90 10.17 8.49
CA ALA A 224 -4.16 9.35 7.55
C ALA A 224 -2.79 9.94 7.23
N PHE A 225 -1.78 9.07 7.09
CA PHE A 225 -0.40 9.45 6.81
C PHE A 225 0.11 8.78 5.55
N GLY A 226 0.85 9.52 4.71
CA GLY A 226 1.43 8.98 3.50
C GLY A 226 2.48 9.86 2.84
N ASP A 227 3.16 9.33 1.81
CA ASP A 227 4.20 10.06 1.07
C ASP A 227 4.13 9.92 -0.46
N ALA A 228 3.35 8.97 -1.01
CA ALA A 228 3.33 8.62 -2.43
C ALA A 228 1.92 8.71 -3.06
N ASP A 229 1.85 8.46 -4.37
CA ASP A 229 0.61 8.58 -5.15
C ASP A 229 -0.52 7.65 -4.66
N ASN A 230 -0.17 6.45 -4.18
CA ASN A 230 -1.12 5.49 -3.63
C ASN A 230 -1.73 5.90 -2.29
N ASP A 231 -1.27 7.00 -1.68
CA ASP A 231 -1.80 7.56 -0.43
C ASP A 231 -2.80 8.68 -0.68
N THR A 232 -2.85 9.21 -1.89
CA THR A 232 -3.63 10.41 -2.25
C THR A 232 -5.09 10.28 -1.82
N ASP A 233 -5.72 9.16 -2.17
CA ASP A 233 -7.13 8.93 -1.91
C ASP A 233 -7.48 8.80 -0.42
N MET A 234 -6.59 8.20 0.40
CA MET A 234 -6.82 8.12 1.85
C MET A 234 -6.52 9.43 2.57
N ILE A 235 -5.53 10.19 2.13
CA ILE A 235 -5.22 11.54 2.64
C ILE A 235 -6.43 12.48 2.41
N GLU A 236 -7.00 12.50 1.19
CA GLU A 236 -8.19 13.28 0.87
C GLU A 236 -9.44 12.81 1.64
N TYR A 237 -9.54 11.51 1.92
CA TYR A 237 -10.69 10.95 2.62
C TYR A 237 -10.67 11.27 4.11
N ALA A 238 -9.52 11.22 4.77
CA ALA A 238 -9.42 11.38 6.21
C ALA A 238 -9.99 12.72 6.70
N GLY A 239 -10.39 12.78 7.96
CA GLY A 239 -10.74 14.05 8.63
C GLY A 239 -9.54 14.94 8.83
N ILE A 240 -8.34 14.33 8.98
CA ILE A 240 -7.03 15.00 8.97
C ILE A 240 -6.08 14.19 8.11
N GLY A 241 -5.72 14.73 6.94
CA GLY A 241 -4.70 14.19 6.06
C GLY A 241 -3.31 14.76 6.40
N ILE A 242 -2.31 13.91 6.58
CA ILE A 242 -0.95 14.31 6.96
C ILE A 242 0.06 13.76 5.94
N ALA A 243 0.73 14.64 5.22
CA ALA A 243 1.82 14.28 4.33
C ALA A 243 3.15 14.30 5.08
N MET A 244 4.06 13.38 4.72
CA MET A 244 5.44 13.40 5.23
C MET A 244 6.26 14.53 4.58
N GLU A 245 7.34 15.00 5.23
CA GLU A 245 8.27 16.01 4.64
C GLU A 245 8.86 15.53 3.30
N ASN A 246 9.09 14.21 3.17
CA ASN A 246 9.57 13.58 1.94
C ASN A 246 8.48 13.25 0.90
N ALA A 247 7.22 13.57 1.18
CA ALA A 247 6.11 13.26 0.28
C ALA A 247 6.21 14.01 -1.05
N ALA A 248 5.56 13.45 -2.06
CA ALA A 248 5.40 14.07 -3.36
C ALA A 248 4.75 15.47 -3.25
N PRO A 249 5.14 16.45 -4.08
CA PRO A 249 4.64 17.83 -3.97
C PRO A 249 3.12 17.94 -3.97
N HIS A 250 2.43 17.23 -4.87
CA HIS A 250 0.97 17.24 -4.97
C HIS A 250 0.30 16.69 -3.71
N LEU A 251 0.90 15.70 -3.04
CA LEU A 251 0.36 15.14 -1.80
C LEU A 251 0.43 16.15 -0.65
N LYS A 252 1.51 16.95 -0.59
CA LYS A 252 1.64 18.05 0.38
C LYS A 252 0.64 19.17 0.14
N GLU A 253 0.23 19.40 -1.11
CA GLU A 253 -0.74 20.43 -1.48
C GLU A 253 -2.16 20.08 -1.02
N ILE A 254 -2.52 18.80 -1.00
CA ILE A 254 -3.85 18.34 -0.61
C ILE A 254 -3.97 17.96 0.87
N ALA A 255 -2.84 17.71 1.55
CA ALA A 255 -2.82 17.37 2.97
C ALA A 255 -3.16 18.57 3.86
N ASP A 256 -3.85 18.34 4.97
CA ASP A 256 -4.13 19.38 5.98
C ASP A 256 -2.86 19.81 6.71
N HIS A 257 -1.91 18.89 6.88
CA HIS A 257 -0.63 19.13 7.54
C HIS A 257 0.52 18.43 6.84
N VAL A 258 1.72 19.00 6.98
CA VAL A 258 2.98 18.36 6.63
C VAL A 258 3.77 18.10 7.92
N THR A 259 4.13 16.84 8.18
CA THR A 259 4.95 16.46 9.32
C THR A 259 6.44 16.37 8.93
N LEU A 260 7.30 15.88 9.83
CA LEU A 260 8.73 15.72 9.58
C LEU A 260 9.01 14.56 8.60
N HIS A 261 10.27 14.50 8.13
CA HIS A 261 10.78 13.41 7.31
C HIS A 261 10.66 12.05 8.02
N HIS A 262 10.45 10.98 7.28
CA HIS A 262 10.32 9.63 7.87
C HIS A 262 11.57 9.21 8.67
N ASP A 263 12.77 9.65 8.28
CA ASP A 263 14.01 9.45 9.06
C ASP A 263 14.16 10.36 10.29
N LYS A 264 13.20 11.23 10.54
CA LYS A 264 13.14 12.16 11.67
C LYS A 264 11.92 11.90 12.57
N ASP A 265 11.43 10.67 12.58
CA ASP A 265 10.28 10.25 13.38
C ASP A 265 9.01 11.08 13.15
N GLY A 266 8.71 11.40 11.87
CA GLY A 266 7.62 12.28 11.49
C GLY A 266 6.24 11.82 12.00
N VAL A 267 6.00 10.50 12.12
CA VAL A 267 4.75 9.95 12.69
C VAL A 267 4.63 10.33 14.16
N ALA A 268 5.68 10.07 14.96
CA ALA A 268 5.68 10.41 16.39
C ALA A 268 5.56 11.91 16.63
N TYR A 269 6.23 12.73 15.78
CA TYR A 269 6.09 14.18 15.86
C TYR A 269 4.64 14.62 15.65
N ALA A 270 3.98 14.10 14.63
CA ALA A 270 2.59 14.46 14.33
C ALA A 270 1.62 13.99 15.43
N PHE A 271 1.80 12.79 15.97
CA PHE A 271 0.98 12.28 17.07
C PHE A 271 1.02 13.21 18.30
N ARG A 272 2.21 13.74 18.64
CA ARG A 272 2.41 14.60 19.82
C ARG A 272 2.03 16.07 19.57
N ASN A 273 2.34 16.62 18.37
CA ASN A 273 2.30 18.06 18.12
C ASN A 273 1.18 18.51 17.20
N ILE A 274 0.62 17.63 16.39
CA ILE A 274 -0.48 17.95 15.44
C ILE A 274 -1.79 17.35 15.97
N LEU A 275 -1.79 16.03 16.24
CA LEU A 275 -3.00 15.32 16.64
C LEU A 275 -3.26 15.35 18.16
N ASN A 276 -2.20 15.51 18.98
CA ASN A 276 -2.26 15.48 20.46
C ASN A 276 -2.93 14.20 21.00
N ILE A 277 -2.53 13.05 20.47
CA ILE A 277 -3.07 11.72 20.83
C ILE A 277 -2.11 10.85 21.65
N CYS A 278 -0.90 11.36 21.93
CA CYS A 278 0.11 10.73 22.81
C CYS A 278 0.32 11.52 24.09
#